data_326d4fa45f7bb6745d0bd0efe23afdb3
#
_entry.id   326d4fa45f7bb6745d0bd0efe23afdb3
#
_cell.length_a   1.000
_cell.length_b   1.000
_cell.length_c   1.000
_cell.angle_alpha   90.00
_cell.angle_beta   90.00
_cell.angle_gamma   90.00
#
_symmetry.space_group_name_H-M   'P 1'
#
loop_
_entity.id
_entity.type
_entity.pdbx_description
1 polymer ?
#
loop_
_entity_poly.entity_id
_entity_poly.type
_entity_poly.pdbx_seq_one_letter_code
_entity_poly.pdbx_strand_id
1 'polypeptide(L)'
;SQEIDGIIGLGDFVTDGPFPQQMMGVLHEMQEEFPCYLVRGNREEYLLENVRHPQNWKPGSSTSGLLDYTFRNLTGQDLEFFEQLPTDGVLIGKMHESGRLIPVFVPQEEITPDTCRESLFPALRLCHGAPGELRGNFGLHPELLLSHLENLDAAILLGGHSHKQEQREYAGKTYLNPGSLGLALDGVGGHAHFAILTLENNTWQIECFQVPYDLEGYL
;
A
#
# COMPACT_ATOMS: atom_id res chain seq x y z
N SER A 1 -6.97 -13.98 19.69
CA SER A 1 -7.03 -13.32 18.37
C SER A 1 -7.23 -11.84 18.63
N GLN A 2 -6.38 -10.98 18.07
CA GLN A 2 -6.65 -9.55 18.05
C GLN A 2 -7.78 -9.30 17.06
N GLU A 3 -8.77 -8.49 17.44
CA GLU A 3 -9.77 -7.99 16.48
C GLU A 3 -9.05 -6.97 15.56
N ILE A 4 -9.26 -7.10 14.26
CA ILE A 4 -8.71 -6.19 13.24
C ILE A 4 -9.83 -5.27 12.80
N ASP A 5 -9.63 -3.94 12.91
CA ASP A 5 -10.61 -2.93 12.50
C ASP A 5 -10.55 -2.61 11.00
N GLY A 6 -9.47 -2.98 10.32
CA GLY A 6 -9.30 -2.76 8.88
C GLY A 6 -7.92 -3.14 8.37
N ILE A 7 -7.79 -3.16 7.05
CA ILE A 7 -6.57 -3.55 6.33
C ILE A 7 -6.13 -2.38 5.44
N ILE A 8 -4.82 -2.07 5.48
CA ILE A 8 -4.19 -1.08 4.62
C ILE A 8 -3.33 -1.81 3.59
N GLY A 9 -3.59 -1.58 2.30
CA GLY A 9 -2.82 -2.12 1.19
C GLY A 9 -2.11 -1.00 0.42
N LEU A 10 -0.81 -1.14 0.25
CA LEU A 10 0.06 -0.09 -0.31
C LEU A 10 0.46 -0.34 -1.77
N GLY A 11 -0.39 -1.05 -2.53
CA GLY A 11 -0.20 -1.28 -3.97
C GLY A 11 0.69 -2.47 -4.33
N ASP A 12 0.82 -2.73 -5.63
CA ASP A 12 1.53 -3.86 -6.22
C ASP A 12 0.98 -5.22 -5.76
N PHE A 13 -0.36 -5.39 -5.86
CA PHE A 13 -1.08 -6.52 -5.27
C PHE A 13 -0.87 -7.85 -5.98
N VAL A 14 -0.74 -7.86 -7.32
CA VAL A 14 -0.88 -9.08 -8.13
C VAL A 14 0.28 -9.35 -9.06
N THR A 15 1.25 -8.45 -9.19
CA THR A 15 2.38 -8.62 -10.11
C THR A 15 3.54 -9.32 -9.46
N ASP A 16 4.41 -9.88 -10.34
CA ASP A 16 5.61 -10.64 -9.99
C ASP A 16 5.33 -11.96 -9.25
N GLY A 17 4.05 -12.32 -9.07
CA GLY A 17 3.61 -13.59 -8.52
C GLY A 17 3.01 -14.52 -9.58
N PRO A 18 3.00 -15.87 -9.34
CA PRO A 18 2.54 -16.85 -10.32
C PRO A 18 1.01 -16.97 -10.41
N PHE A 19 0.25 -16.41 -9.46
CA PHE A 19 -1.19 -16.66 -9.32
C PHE A 19 -2.02 -15.37 -9.23
N PRO A 20 -2.03 -14.48 -10.26
CA PRO A 20 -2.70 -13.19 -10.18
C PRO A 20 -4.21 -13.32 -9.93
N GLN A 21 -4.90 -14.31 -10.52
CA GLN A 21 -6.33 -14.52 -10.30
C GLN A 21 -6.68 -14.96 -8.88
N GLN A 22 -5.86 -15.86 -8.29
CA GLN A 22 -6.08 -16.25 -6.90
C GLN A 22 -5.85 -15.05 -5.96
N MET A 23 -4.85 -14.21 -6.28
CA MET A 23 -4.61 -12.99 -5.48
C MET A 23 -5.76 -12.00 -5.57
N MET A 24 -6.39 -11.83 -6.75
CA MET A 24 -7.62 -11.03 -6.88
C MET A 24 -8.76 -11.62 -6.04
N GLY A 25 -8.92 -12.95 -6.03
CA GLY A 25 -9.89 -13.61 -5.15
C GLY A 25 -9.65 -13.27 -3.67
N VAL A 26 -8.41 -13.35 -3.20
CA VAL A 26 -8.04 -12.98 -1.81
C VAL A 26 -8.34 -11.50 -1.53
N LEU A 27 -8.06 -10.58 -2.46
CA LEU A 27 -8.37 -9.16 -2.29
C LEU A 27 -9.87 -8.91 -2.16
N HIS A 28 -10.70 -9.58 -2.96
CA HIS A 28 -12.15 -9.46 -2.85
C HIS A 28 -12.69 -10.04 -1.55
N GLU A 29 -12.24 -11.24 -1.14
CA GLU A 29 -12.61 -11.84 0.14
C GLU A 29 -12.25 -10.93 1.33
N MET A 30 -11.05 -10.33 1.30
CA MET A 30 -10.62 -9.38 2.33
C MET A 30 -11.55 -8.14 2.38
N GLN A 31 -11.99 -7.62 1.23
CA GLN A 31 -12.90 -6.47 1.18
C GLN A 31 -14.33 -6.81 1.64
N GLU A 32 -14.77 -8.06 1.49
CA GLU A 32 -16.05 -8.52 2.02
C GLU A 32 -16.02 -8.69 3.56
N GLU A 33 -14.85 -9.07 4.11
CA GLU A 33 -14.71 -9.37 5.53
C GLU A 33 -14.27 -8.15 6.36
N PHE A 34 -13.44 -7.27 5.79
CA PHE A 34 -12.85 -6.12 6.49
C PHE A 34 -12.97 -4.82 5.71
N PRO A 35 -13.07 -3.67 6.39
CA PRO A 35 -12.78 -2.37 5.77
C PRO A 35 -11.36 -2.36 5.21
N CYS A 36 -11.21 -2.12 3.88
CA CYS A 36 -9.92 -2.09 3.22
C CYS A 36 -9.63 -0.68 2.70
N TYR A 37 -8.42 -0.18 2.99
CA TYR A 37 -7.89 1.13 2.59
C TYR A 37 -6.72 0.89 1.65
N LEU A 38 -7.01 0.87 0.34
CA LEU A 38 -6.07 0.43 -0.68
C LEU A 38 -5.62 1.61 -1.53
N VAL A 39 -4.33 1.69 -1.81
CA VAL A 39 -3.77 2.60 -2.82
C VAL A 39 -3.15 1.81 -3.97
N ARG A 40 -3.18 2.40 -5.17
CA ARG A 40 -2.62 1.80 -6.38
C ARG A 40 -1.09 1.89 -6.38
N GLY A 41 -0.41 0.81 -6.78
CA GLY A 41 1.02 0.79 -6.98
C GLY A 41 1.44 1.05 -8.43
N ASN A 42 2.74 1.08 -8.68
CA ASN A 42 3.25 1.30 -10.02
C ASN A 42 3.04 0.08 -10.94
N ARG A 43 2.86 -1.11 -10.38
CA ARG A 43 2.59 -2.31 -11.19
C ARG A 43 1.17 -2.28 -11.74
N GLU A 44 0.17 -1.94 -10.93
CA GLU A 44 -1.19 -1.71 -11.41
C GLU A 44 -1.21 -0.59 -12.47
N GLU A 45 -0.49 0.50 -12.26
CA GLU A 45 -0.41 1.59 -13.26
C GLU A 45 0.18 1.12 -14.59
N TYR A 46 1.20 0.25 -14.58
CA TYR A 46 1.72 -0.32 -15.84
C TYR A 46 0.72 -1.20 -16.57
N LEU A 47 -0.10 -1.97 -15.84
CA LEU A 47 -1.17 -2.76 -16.44
C LEU A 47 -2.23 -1.86 -17.09
N LEU A 48 -2.62 -0.78 -16.40
CA LEU A 48 -3.57 0.21 -16.90
C LEU A 48 -3.01 1.00 -18.11
N GLU A 49 -1.74 1.37 -18.09
CA GLU A 49 -1.06 1.99 -19.24
C GLU A 49 -1.05 1.06 -20.46
N ASN A 50 -0.95 -0.25 -20.28
CA ASN A 50 -1.09 -1.20 -21.38
C ASN A 50 -2.49 -1.18 -22.00
N VAL A 51 -3.54 -0.98 -21.20
CA VAL A 51 -4.92 -0.80 -21.70
C VAL A 51 -5.06 0.51 -22.46
N ARG A 52 -4.58 1.62 -21.87
CA ARG A 52 -4.72 2.98 -22.44
C ARG A 52 -3.86 3.18 -23.68
N HIS A 53 -2.65 2.60 -23.70
CA HIS A 53 -1.62 2.82 -24.72
C HIS A 53 -0.91 1.52 -25.13
N PRO A 54 -1.64 0.53 -25.70
CA PRO A 54 -1.08 -0.80 -26.03
C PRO A 54 0.12 -0.75 -26.98
N GLN A 55 0.25 0.31 -27.78
CA GLN A 55 1.38 0.54 -28.69
C GLN A 55 2.71 0.79 -27.94
N ASN A 56 2.66 1.20 -26.66
CA ASN A 56 3.85 1.44 -25.83
C ASN A 56 4.35 0.16 -25.16
N TRP A 57 3.55 -0.89 -25.16
CA TRP A 57 3.89 -2.16 -24.55
C TRP A 57 4.95 -2.89 -25.37
N LYS A 58 6.12 -3.15 -24.75
CA LYS A 58 7.24 -3.83 -25.40
C LYS A 58 7.42 -5.22 -24.79
N PRO A 59 6.80 -6.26 -25.34
CA PRO A 59 7.00 -7.64 -24.87
C PRO A 59 8.46 -8.05 -25.01
N GLY A 60 8.95 -8.88 -24.11
CA GLY A 60 10.26 -9.52 -24.20
C GLY A 60 11.38 -8.99 -23.31
N SER A 61 11.18 -7.90 -22.54
CA SER A 61 12.06 -7.61 -21.39
C SER A 61 11.66 -8.50 -20.21
N SER A 62 12.58 -8.80 -19.27
CA SER A 62 12.27 -9.62 -18.08
C SER A 62 11.13 -9.01 -17.26
N THR A 63 11.11 -7.71 -17.09
CA THR A 63 10.04 -6.98 -16.39
C THR A 63 8.73 -7.02 -17.18
N SER A 64 8.78 -6.81 -18.51
CA SER A 64 7.59 -6.87 -19.37
C SER A 64 7.01 -8.30 -19.45
N GLY A 65 7.83 -9.34 -19.33
CA GLY A 65 7.36 -10.72 -19.35
C GLY A 65 6.44 -11.06 -18.17
N LEU A 66 6.81 -10.64 -16.97
CA LEU A 66 5.99 -10.82 -15.75
C LEU A 66 4.69 -10.00 -15.83
N LEU A 67 4.79 -8.74 -16.26
CA LEU A 67 3.61 -7.88 -16.47
C LEU A 67 2.69 -8.43 -17.55
N ASP A 68 3.22 -8.94 -18.68
CA ASP A 68 2.43 -9.55 -19.75
C ASP A 68 1.72 -10.81 -19.27
N TYR A 69 2.40 -11.66 -18.49
CA TYR A 69 1.77 -12.81 -17.84
C TYR A 69 0.63 -12.38 -16.92
N THR A 70 0.87 -11.44 -16.03
CA THR A 70 -0.16 -10.90 -15.12
C THR A 70 -1.34 -10.34 -15.91
N PHE A 71 -1.08 -9.47 -16.90
CA PHE A 71 -2.11 -8.85 -17.72
C PHE A 71 -3.01 -9.86 -18.43
N ARG A 72 -2.43 -10.94 -18.99
CA ARG A 72 -3.20 -12.00 -19.68
C ARG A 72 -4.03 -12.87 -18.73
N ASN A 73 -3.69 -12.89 -17.46
CA ASN A 73 -4.40 -13.64 -16.44
C ASN A 73 -5.34 -12.79 -15.58
N LEU A 74 -5.55 -11.52 -15.93
CA LEU A 74 -6.53 -10.63 -15.31
C LEU A 74 -7.77 -10.47 -16.21
N THR A 75 -8.90 -10.20 -15.58
CA THR A 75 -10.16 -9.86 -16.27
C THR A 75 -10.28 -8.35 -16.48
N GLY A 76 -11.24 -7.92 -17.32
CA GLY A 76 -11.57 -6.49 -17.45
C GLY A 76 -12.05 -5.89 -16.12
N GLN A 77 -12.76 -6.66 -15.29
CA GLN A 77 -13.22 -6.21 -13.97
C GLN A 77 -12.07 -5.98 -12.99
N ASP A 78 -11.02 -6.81 -13.04
CA ASP A 78 -9.81 -6.63 -12.22
C ASP A 78 -9.09 -5.32 -12.59
N LEU A 79 -9.02 -5.02 -13.89
CA LEU A 79 -8.42 -3.78 -14.38
C LEU A 79 -9.27 -2.55 -14.01
N GLU A 80 -10.61 -2.64 -14.10
CA GLU A 80 -11.52 -1.60 -13.63
C GLU A 80 -11.40 -1.37 -12.12
N PHE A 81 -11.21 -2.43 -11.33
CA PHE A 81 -10.93 -2.33 -9.90
C PHE A 81 -9.65 -1.53 -9.64
N PHE A 82 -8.55 -1.83 -10.34
CA PHE A 82 -7.30 -1.05 -10.19
C PHE A 82 -7.45 0.41 -10.65
N GLU A 83 -8.22 0.68 -11.69
CA GLU A 83 -8.48 2.05 -12.17
C GLU A 83 -9.16 2.90 -11.08
N GLN A 84 -10.01 2.30 -10.26
CA GLN A 84 -10.74 2.98 -9.19
C GLN A 84 -9.89 3.22 -7.93
N LEU A 85 -8.76 2.51 -7.77
CA LEU A 85 -7.89 2.73 -6.62
C LEU A 85 -7.19 4.10 -6.71
N PRO A 86 -7.22 4.91 -5.65
CA PRO A 86 -6.43 6.14 -5.58
C PRO A 86 -4.93 5.84 -5.57
N THR A 87 -4.11 6.78 -6.00
CA THR A 87 -2.65 6.64 -5.97
C THR A 87 -2.08 6.91 -4.59
N ASP A 88 -2.72 7.78 -3.83
CA ASP A 88 -2.39 8.09 -2.44
C ASP A 88 -3.56 8.78 -1.72
N GLY A 89 -3.45 9.01 -0.42
CA GLY A 89 -4.47 9.68 0.38
C GLY A 89 -4.14 9.70 1.87
N VAL A 90 -5.11 10.07 2.69
CA VAL A 90 -4.98 10.07 4.15
C VAL A 90 -6.09 9.25 4.79
N LEU A 91 -5.76 8.52 5.84
CA LEU A 91 -6.71 7.85 6.72
C LEU A 91 -6.89 8.70 7.97
N ILE A 92 -8.11 9.11 8.21
CA ILE A 92 -8.51 9.98 9.33
C ILE A 92 -9.58 9.33 10.20
N GLY A 93 -9.66 9.74 11.46
CA GLY A 93 -10.73 9.32 12.36
C GLY A 93 -11.95 10.23 12.26
N LYS A 94 -13.12 9.63 12.06
CA LYS A 94 -14.40 10.33 12.13
C LYS A 94 -15.37 9.65 13.09
N MET A 95 -16.28 10.41 13.65
CA MET A 95 -17.37 9.85 14.46
C MET A 95 -18.51 9.39 13.54
N HIS A 96 -18.83 8.10 13.59
CA HIS A 96 -20.01 7.56 12.94
C HIS A 96 -21.29 7.94 13.69
N GLU A 97 -22.44 7.91 13.05
CA GLU A 97 -23.75 8.23 13.64
C GLU A 97 -24.09 7.34 14.86
N SER A 98 -23.55 6.11 14.90
CA SER A 98 -23.66 5.22 16.04
C SER A 98 -22.85 5.63 17.28
N GLY A 99 -22.06 6.72 17.20
CA GLY A 99 -21.14 7.16 18.24
C GLY A 99 -19.82 6.38 18.29
N ARG A 100 -19.54 5.51 17.29
CA ARG A 100 -18.27 4.79 17.16
C ARG A 100 -17.28 5.61 16.36
N LEU A 101 -16.03 5.65 16.80
CA LEU A 101 -14.90 6.17 16.02
C LEU A 101 -14.58 5.18 14.90
N ILE A 102 -14.56 5.66 13.65
CA ILE A 102 -14.26 4.86 12.48
C ILE A 102 -13.15 5.51 11.66
N PRO A 103 -12.27 4.72 11.03
CA PRO A 103 -11.35 5.21 10.01
C PRO A 103 -12.11 5.57 8.72
N VAL A 104 -11.71 6.68 8.10
CA VAL A 104 -12.22 7.15 6.81
C VAL A 104 -11.05 7.50 5.92
N PHE A 105 -11.00 6.91 4.74
CA PHE A 105 -9.98 7.23 3.74
C PHE A 105 -10.43 8.42 2.89
N VAL A 106 -9.54 9.40 2.75
CA VAL A 106 -9.72 10.59 1.91
C VAL A 106 -8.65 10.56 0.82
N PRO A 107 -9.04 10.36 -0.45
CA PRO A 107 -8.10 10.37 -1.58
C PRO A 107 -7.42 11.73 -1.72
N GLN A 108 -6.23 11.75 -2.37
CA GLN A 108 -5.39 12.94 -2.50
C GLN A 108 -6.13 14.16 -3.07
N GLU A 109 -6.97 13.97 -4.06
CA GLU A 109 -7.75 15.02 -4.73
C GLU A 109 -8.82 15.67 -3.86
N GLU A 110 -9.20 15.01 -2.77
CA GLU A 110 -10.20 15.50 -1.81
C GLU A 110 -9.57 16.08 -0.53
N ILE A 111 -8.24 16.00 -0.39
CA ILE A 111 -7.54 16.51 0.80
C ILE A 111 -7.59 18.05 0.82
N THR A 112 -8.04 18.59 1.92
CA THR A 112 -8.02 20.02 2.24
C THR A 112 -7.00 20.32 3.34
N PRO A 113 -6.61 21.60 3.58
CA PRO A 113 -5.72 21.96 4.68
C PRO A 113 -6.22 21.55 6.08
N ASP A 114 -7.51 21.31 6.22
CA ASP A 114 -8.13 20.93 7.50
C ASP A 114 -8.33 19.43 7.65
N THR A 115 -8.19 18.64 6.59
CA THR A 115 -8.49 17.19 6.58
C THR A 115 -7.80 16.43 7.72
N CYS A 116 -6.48 16.58 7.88
CA CYS A 116 -5.74 15.91 8.95
C CYS A 116 -5.99 16.56 10.33
N ARG A 117 -6.25 17.87 10.36
CA ARG A 117 -6.51 18.61 11.59
C ARG A 117 -7.85 18.25 12.23
N GLU A 118 -8.85 17.95 11.42
CA GLU A 118 -10.17 17.51 11.86
C GLU A 118 -10.25 16.04 12.23
N SER A 119 -9.17 15.28 12.06
CA SER A 119 -9.12 13.88 12.40
C SER A 119 -9.19 13.65 13.91
N LEU A 120 -10.03 12.71 14.33
CA LEU A 120 -10.21 12.30 15.73
C LEU A 120 -9.15 11.34 16.23
N PHE A 121 -8.23 10.90 15.37
CA PHE A 121 -7.00 10.20 15.73
C PHE A 121 -5.82 10.76 14.91
N PRO A 122 -4.55 10.52 15.28
CA PRO A 122 -3.40 10.97 14.50
C PRO A 122 -3.44 10.38 13.08
N ALA A 123 -3.67 11.22 12.07
CA ALA A 123 -3.88 10.80 10.69
C ALA A 123 -2.70 9.99 10.14
N LEU A 124 -2.99 9.07 9.21
CA LEU A 124 -2.01 8.27 8.48
C LEU A 124 -2.00 8.71 7.01
N ARG A 125 -0.84 9.06 6.46
CA ARG A 125 -0.65 9.29 5.03
C ARG A 125 -0.30 7.99 4.33
N LEU A 126 -1.05 7.60 3.30
CA LEU A 126 -0.86 6.38 2.54
C LEU A 126 -0.39 6.72 1.12
N CYS A 127 0.68 6.06 0.67
CA CYS A 127 1.15 6.10 -0.72
C CYS A 127 1.83 4.78 -1.07
N HIS A 128 2.04 4.51 -2.36
CA HIS A 128 2.84 3.35 -2.76
C HIS A 128 4.34 3.65 -2.68
N GLY A 129 4.84 4.61 -3.43
CA GLY A 129 6.23 5.06 -3.43
C GLY A 129 6.45 6.25 -2.50
N ALA A 130 6.16 7.44 -2.99
CA ALA A 130 6.14 8.69 -2.23
C ALA A 130 4.85 9.47 -2.54
N PRO A 131 4.42 10.39 -1.68
CA PRO A 131 3.25 11.21 -1.95
C PRO A 131 3.36 11.91 -3.30
N GLY A 132 2.40 11.67 -4.21
CA GLY A 132 2.38 12.18 -5.58
C GLY A 132 3.32 11.47 -6.56
N GLU A 133 4.08 10.46 -6.13
CA GLU A 133 5.06 9.76 -6.97
C GLU A 133 5.05 8.24 -6.73
N LEU A 134 4.39 7.48 -7.61
CA LEU A 134 4.25 6.02 -7.50
C LEU A 134 5.58 5.26 -7.45
N ARG A 135 6.65 5.82 -7.98
CA ARG A 135 7.99 5.19 -8.05
C ARG A 135 9.00 5.84 -7.12
N GLY A 136 8.56 6.72 -6.23
CA GLY A 136 9.40 7.34 -5.22
C GLY A 136 10.04 6.27 -4.33
N ASN A 137 11.36 6.31 -4.19
CA ASN A 137 12.12 5.33 -3.40
C ASN A 137 12.98 6.04 -2.35
N PHE A 138 12.52 6.04 -1.13
CA PHE A 138 13.19 6.69 -0.01
C PHE A 138 14.50 6.00 0.41
N GLY A 139 14.69 4.73 0.04
CA GLY A 139 15.96 4.02 0.24
C GLY A 139 17.06 4.55 -0.65
N LEU A 140 16.72 4.97 -1.88
CA LEU A 140 17.65 5.58 -2.85
C LEU A 140 17.78 7.09 -2.65
N HIS A 141 16.76 7.76 -2.11
CA HIS A 141 16.65 9.21 -1.96
C HIS A 141 16.23 9.59 -0.54
N PRO A 142 17.12 9.43 0.47
CA PRO A 142 16.79 9.72 1.87
C PRO A 142 16.48 11.20 2.12
N GLU A 143 17.03 12.12 1.33
CA GLU A 143 16.73 13.55 1.36
C GLU A 143 15.27 13.84 0.99
N LEU A 144 14.71 13.06 0.08
CA LEU A 144 13.29 13.17 -0.31
C LEU A 144 12.39 12.77 0.86
N LEU A 145 12.71 11.70 1.59
CA LEU A 145 11.98 11.30 2.79
C LEU A 145 11.94 12.42 3.84
N LEU A 146 13.09 13.04 4.13
CA LEU A 146 13.16 14.13 5.11
C LEU A 146 12.24 15.29 4.72
N SER A 147 12.27 15.70 3.45
CA SER A 147 11.39 16.76 2.94
C SER A 147 9.90 16.42 3.08
N HIS A 148 9.52 15.16 2.82
CA HIS A 148 8.12 14.73 3.03
C HIS A 148 7.74 14.69 4.50
N LEU A 149 8.60 14.23 5.40
CA LEU A 149 8.32 14.18 6.82
C LEU A 149 8.25 15.57 7.46
N GLU A 150 9.08 16.52 7.04
CA GLU A 150 9.02 17.91 7.51
C GLU A 150 7.68 18.58 7.19
N ASN A 151 7.10 18.28 6.02
CA ASN A 151 5.87 18.87 5.54
C ASN A 151 4.63 17.98 5.74
N LEU A 152 4.77 16.89 6.49
CA LEU A 152 3.69 15.91 6.68
C LEU A 152 2.65 16.44 7.68
N ASP A 153 1.39 16.54 7.24
CA ASP A 153 0.27 16.89 8.12
C ASP A 153 -0.29 15.67 8.89
N ALA A 154 0.17 14.47 8.59
CA ALA A 154 -0.17 13.21 9.28
C ALA A 154 0.87 12.84 10.35
N ALA A 155 0.58 11.87 11.21
CA ALA A 155 1.52 11.34 12.20
C ALA A 155 2.50 10.35 11.59
N ILE A 156 2.00 9.52 10.66
CA ILE A 156 2.78 8.47 10.00
C ILE A 156 2.61 8.60 8.48
N LEU A 157 3.73 8.46 7.77
CA LEU A 157 3.78 8.22 6.33
C LEU A 157 3.96 6.72 6.09
N LEU A 158 2.95 6.07 5.50
CA LEU A 158 2.99 4.67 5.09
C LEU A 158 3.36 4.58 3.62
N GLY A 159 4.43 3.86 3.30
CA GLY A 159 4.90 3.64 1.93
C GLY A 159 5.26 2.18 1.68
N GLY A 160 5.27 1.77 0.42
CA GLY A 160 5.64 0.44 -0.05
C GLY A 160 6.82 0.49 -1.03
N HIS A 161 6.63 -0.05 -2.24
CA HIS A 161 7.49 0.01 -3.42
C HIS A 161 8.90 -0.62 -3.27
N SER A 162 9.63 -0.29 -2.21
CA SER A 162 10.99 -0.79 -2.01
C SER A 162 11.06 -2.25 -1.56
N HIS A 163 9.94 -2.85 -1.14
CA HIS A 163 9.81 -4.20 -0.57
C HIS A 163 10.68 -4.45 0.66
N LYS A 164 11.23 -3.40 1.22
CA LYS A 164 12.10 -3.47 2.40
C LYS A 164 11.35 -3.00 3.63
N GLN A 165 11.22 -3.87 4.62
CA GLN A 165 10.62 -3.50 5.90
C GLN A 165 11.54 -2.51 6.62
N GLU A 166 11.04 -1.29 6.88
CA GLU A 166 11.79 -0.26 7.57
C GLU A 166 10.88 0.74 8.30
N GLN A 167 11.39 1.25 9.42
CA GLN A 167 10.80 2.35 10.16
C GLN A 167 11.86 3.44 10.38
N ARG A 168 11.49 4.70 10.15
CA ARG A 168 12.36 5.86 10.38
C ARG A 168 11.58 6.97 11.07
N GLU A 169 12.21 7.63 12.01
CA GLU A 169 11.63 8.77 12.73
C GLU A 169 12.39 10.05 12.42
N TYR A 170 11.67 11.14 12.21
CA TYR A 170 12.23 12.47 12.03
C TYR A 170 11.23 13.53 12.48
N ALA A 171 11.69 14.48 13.32
CA ALA A 171 10.91 15.61 13.80
C ALA A 171 9.53 15.23 14.40
N GLY A 172 9.46 14.10 15.11
CA GLY A 172 8.21 13.59 15.69
C GLY A 172 7.23 12.99 14.71
N LYS A 173 7.65 12.73 13.47
CA LYS A 173 6.91 12.01 12.43
C LYS A 173 7.57 10.68 12.13
N THR A 174 6.78 9.71 11.70
CA THR A 174 7.27 8.36 11.39
C THR A 174 7.04 8.05 9.91
N TYR A 175 8.03 7.48 9.26
CA TYR A 175 7.88 6.71 8.02
C TYR A 175 7.87 5.23 8.35
N LEU A 176 6.93 4.50 7.78
CA LEU A 176 6.84 3.04 7.88
C LEU A 176 6.66 2.43 6.49
N ASN A 177 7.56 1.54 6.13
CA ASN A 177 7.36 0.58 5.06
C ASN A 177 7.20 -0.82 5.69
N PRO A 178 6.03 -1.47 5.55
CA PRO A 178 5.81 -2.77 6.17
C PRO A 178 6.57 -3.92 5.49
N GLY A 179 7.23 -3.66 4.34
CA GLY A 179 7.88 -4.67 3.51
C GLY A 179 6.93 -5.23 2.44
N SER A 180 7.10 -6.49 2.07
CA SER A 180 6.31 -7.17 1.05
C SER A 180 5.82 -8.52 1.53
N LEU A 181 4.57 -8.88 1.19
CA LEU A 181 4.02 -10.20 1.50
C LEU A 181 4.62 -11.31 0.61
N GLY A 182 4.91 -10.99 -0.66
CA GLY A 182 5.35 -12.00 -1.64
C GLY A 182 6.79 -11.85 -2.11
N LEU A 183 7.36 -10.64 -2.07
CA LEU A 183 8.70 -10.35 -2.60
C LEU A 183 9.49 -9.46 -1.62
N ALA A 184 9.71 -9.96 -0.41
CA ALA A 184 10.50 -9.25 0.58
C ALA A 184 11.98 -9.16 0.17
N LEU A 185 12.57 -7.97 0.28
CA LEU A 185 13.98 -7.72 0.00
C LEU A 185 14.78 -7.64 1.31
N ASP A 186 14.76 -8.71 2.07
CA ASP A 186 15.48 -8.89 3.34
C ASP A 186 16.77 -9.70 3.20
N GLY A 187 17.03 -10.25 2.00
CA GLY A 187 18.18 -11.11 1.71
C GLY A 187 18.00 -12.58 2.15
N VAL A 188 16.90 -12.93 2.79
CA VAL A 188 16.61 -14.30 3.27
C VAL A 188 15.64 -15.01 2.32
N GLY A 189 14.59 -14.31 1.87
CA GLY A 189 13.49 -14.87 1.07
C GLY A 189 12.57 -15.80 1.88
N GLY A 190 11.40 -16.09 1.33
CA GLY A 190 10.43 -17.00 1.96
C GLY A 190 9.76 -16.45 3.22
N HIS A 191 9.73 -15.13 3.40
CA HIS A 191 9.01 -14.47 4.49
C HIS A 191 8.03 -13.43 3.95
N ALA A 192 6.80 -13.46 4.46
CA ALA A 192 5.82 -12.40 4.28
C ALA A 192 6.02 -11.32 5.34
N HIS A 193 6.22 -10.07 4.91
CA HIS A 193 6.41 -8.94 5.80
C HIS A 193 5.14 -8.10 5.86
N PHE A 194 4.72 -7.74 7.07
CA PHE A 194 3.62 -6.82 7.33
C PHE A 194 3.83 -6.07 8.65
N ALA A 195 2.97 -5.10 8.93
CA ALA A 195 2.95 -4.39 10.21
C ALA A 195 1.53 -4.32 10.76
N ILE A 196 1.42 -4.28 12.07
CA ILE A 196 0.18 -3.98 12.80
C ILE A 196 0.33 -2.59 13.43
N LEU A 197 -0.66 -1.73 13.21
CA LEU A 197 -0.77 -0.43 13.85
C LEU A 197 -1.91 -0.49 14.85
N THR A 198 -1.61 -0.23 16.11
CA THR A 198 -2.60 -0.18 17.19
C THR A 198 -2.69 1.24 17.74
N LEU A 199 -3.90 1.79 17.80
CA LEU A 199 -4.12 3.12 18.38
C LEU A 199 -4.32 3.01 19.89
N GLU A 200 -3.35 3.50 20.67
CA GLU A 200 -3.41 3.53 22.12
C GLU A 200 -3.18 4.96 22.65
N ASN A 201 -4.07 5.46 23.48
CA ASN A 201 -3.96 6.80 24.08
C ASN A 201 -3.66 7.89 23.04
N ASN A 202 -4.32 7.86 21.90
CA ASN A 202 -4.14 8.76 20.78
C ASN A 202 -2.71 8.73 20.17
N THR A 203 -2.03 7.59 20.25
CA THR A 203 -0.70 7.36 19.69
C THR A 203 -0.68 6.00 18.99
N TRP A 204 -0.08 5.95 17.81
CA TRP A 204 0.09 4.70 17.06
C TRP A 204 1.27 3.90 17.61
N GLN A 205 0.99 2.67 18.02
CA GLN A 205 1.99 1.63 18.28
C GLN A 205 2.21 0.86 16.98
N ILE A 206 3.45 0.58 16.64
CA ILE A 206 3.85 -0.10 15.39
C ILE A 206 4.56 -1.39 15.74
N GLU A 207 4.05 -2.51 15.25
CA GLU A 207 4.69 -3.82 15.36
C GLU A 207 4.91 -4.40 13.97
N CYS A 208 6.18 -4.69 13.63
CA CYS A 208 6.57 -5.29 12.35
C CYS A 208 6.71 -6.80 12.48
N PHE A 209 6.19 -7.54 11.51
CA PHE A 209 6.18 -9.00 11.48
C PHE A 209 6.84 -9.54 10.23
N GLN A 210 7.48 -10.71 10.39
CA GLN A 210 8.05 -11.51 9.31
C GLN A 210 7.60 -12.95 9.54
N VAL A 211 6.75 -13.45 8.66
CA VAL A 211 6.17 -14.79 8.79
C VAL A 211 6.73 -15.69 7.68
N PRO A 212 7.39 -16.80 8.03
CA PRO A 212 7.89 -17.72 7.02
C PRO A 212 6.76 -18.39 6.26
N TYR A 213 6.95 -18.60 4.95
CA TYR A 213 6.08 -19.41 4.11
C TYR A 213 6.90 -20.44 3.31
N ASP A 214 6.24 -21.50 2.87
CA ASP A 214 6.87 -22.57 2.10
C ASP A 214 7.15 -22.10 0.66
N LEU A 215 8.38 -21.64 0.42
CA LEU A 215 8.82 -21.22 -0.90
C LEU A 215 8.97 -22.41 -1.88
N GLU A 216 9.31 -23.61 -1.38
CA GLU A 216 9.48 -24.81 -2.23
C GLU A 216 8.13 -25.32 -2.75
N GLY A 217 7.05 -25.14 -2.00
CA GLY A 217 5.70 -25.46 -2.46
C GLY A 217 5.17 -24.53 -3.56
N TYR A 218 5.87 -23.45 -3.87
CA TYR A 218 5.54 -22.49 -4.95
C TYR A 218 6.27 -22.78 -6.27
N LEU A 219 7.31 -23.61 -6.27
CA LEU A 219 8.11 -23.99 -7.43
C LEU A 219 7.68 -25.37 -7.98
#